data_f2f16bc5b685ee4df4578dc7de67c1ea
#
_entry.id   f2f16bc5b685ee4df4578dc7de67c1ea
#
_cell.length_a   1.000
_cell.length_b   1.000
_cell.length_c   1.000
_cell.angle_alpha   90.00
_cell.angle_beta   90.00
_cell.angle_gamma   90.00
#
_symmetry.space_group_name_H-M   'P 1'
#
loop_
_entity.id
_entity.type
_entity.pdbx_description
1 polymer ?
#
loop_
_entity_poly.entity_id
_entity_poly.type
_entity_poly.pdbx_seq_one_letter_code
_entity_poly.pdbx_strand_id
1 'polypeptide(L)'
;LSGVQAYLKKLGYEYILNKSDLTITVPALNHGVYYLDTYHDPDAIVSYEIAHGGVDELDTVRKELAEHVWRKISERVRENTTHPCGNTLAVASTTDQGVNGFCFEKWGEGENIDEGYHYIKAGTDSNKFLPDGYIDQILKNYDPVMADAFIYGGWVNFTKNKVYHCFN
;
A
#
# COMPACT_ATOMS: atom_id res chain seq x y z
N LEU A 1 0.67 -12.24 6.24
CA LEU A 1 0.35 -13.67 6.22
C LEU A 1 -0.98 -13.97 6.93
N SER A 2 -1.13 -13.59 8.20
CA SER A 2 -2.35 -13.88 8.99
C SER A 2 -3.63 -13.26 8.39
N GLY A 3 -3.55 -12.07 7.82
CA GLY A 3 -4.69 -11.40 7.18
C GLY A 3 -5.21 -12.16 5.97
N VAL A 4 -4.33 -12.61 5.08
CA VAL A 4 -4.72 -13.42 3.90
C VAL A 4 -5.36 -14.73 4.34
N GLN A 5 -4.78 -15.42 5.33
CA GLN A 5 -5.34 -16.66 5.87
C GLN A 5 -6.74 -16.46 6.48
N ALA A 6 -6.92 -15.39 7.27
CA ALA A 6 -8.22 -15.06 7.86
C ALA A 6 -9.28 -14.77 6.79
N TYR A 7 -8.88 -14.06 5.73
CA TYR A 7 -9.76 -13.74 4.62
C TYR A 7 -10.18 -14.97 3.81
N LEU A 8 -9.24 -15.86 3.48
CA LEU A 8 -9.53 -17.12 2.79
C LEU A 8 -10.48 -18.01 3.60
N LYS A 9 -10.25 -18.11 4.93
CA LYS A 9 -11.17 -18.82 5.84
C LYS A 9 -12.57 -18.20 5.86
N LYS A 10 -12.66 -16.88 5.90
CA LYS A 10 -13.95 -16.17 5.86
C LYS A 10 -14.72 -16.46 4.57
N LEU A 11 -14.02 -16.62 3.46
CA LEU A 11 -14.60 -16.98 2.16
C LEU A 11 -14.87 -18.50 2.02
N GLY A 12 -14.49 -19.31 2.97
CA GLY A 12 -14.67 -20.78 2.94
C GLY A 12 -13.68 -21.52 2.06
N TYR A 13 -12.55 -20.90 1.71
CA TYR A 13 -11.51 -21.57 0.94
C TYR A 13 -10.54 -22.32 1.82
N GLU A 14 -10.27 -23.57 1.44
CA GLU A 14 -9.11 -24.31 1.94
C GLU A 14 -7.85 -23.84 1.23
N TYR A 15 -6.72 -23.87 1.94
CA TYR A 15 -5.43 -23.45 1.39
C TYR A 15 -4.29 -24.28 1.95
N ILE A 16 -3.20 -24.34 1.20
CA ILE A 16 -1.93 -24.98 1.59
C ILE A 16 -0.93 -23.85 1.86
N LEU A 17 -0.40 -23.82 3.08
CA LEU A 17 0.60 -22.83 3.50
C LEU A 17 1.99 -23.47 3.45
N ASN A 18 2.90 -22.89 2.66
CA ASN A 18 4.33 -23.14 2.75
C ASN A 18 5.00 -21.98 3.51
N LYS A 19 5.44 -22.27 4.75
CA LYS A 19 6.05 -21.25 5.60
C LYS A 19 7.48 -20.91 5.21
N SER A 20 8.20 -21.84 4.58
CA SER A 20 9.58 -21.61 4.14
C SER A 20 9.63 -20.65 2.95
N ASP A 21 8.75 -20.86 2.00
CA ASP A 21 8.70 -20.05 0.78
C ASP A 21 7.71 -18.88 0.88
N LEU A 22 7.03 -18.74 2.04
CA LEU A 22 6.00 -17.74 2.29
C LEU A 22 4.91 -17.71 1.19
N THR A 23 4.44 -18.90 0.78
CA THR A 23 3.40 -19.02 -0.23
C THR A 23 2.12 -19.62 0.33
N ILE A 24 0.99 -19.20 -0.25
CA ILE A 24 -0.33 -19.77 0.01
C ILE A 24 -0.90 -20.25 -1.31
N THR A 25 -1.16 -21.54 -1.43
CA THR A 25 -1.83 -22.13 -2.61
C THR A 25 -3.29 -22.39 -2.29
N VAL A 26 -4.19 -21.99 -3.17
CA VAL A 26 -5.64 -22.20 -3.03
C VAL A 26 -6.13 -23.14 -4.13
N PRO A 27 -6.31 -24.45 -3.84
CA PRO A 27 -6.67 -25.44 -4.86
C PRO A 27 -7.99 -25.13 -5.58
N ALA A 28 -8.99 -24.61 -4.87
CA ALA A 28 -10.29 -24.25 -5.44
C ALA A 28 -10.24 -23.08 -6.44
N LEU A 29 -9.15 -22.31 -6.46
CA LEU A 29 -8.90 -21.22 -7.40
C LEU A 29 -7.87 -21.62 -8.47
N ASN A 30 -8.06 -22.77 -9.07
CA ASN A 30 -7.16 -23.35 -10.08
C ASN A 30 -5.70 -23.40 -9.62
N HIS A 31 -5.49 -23.77 -8.36
CA HIS A 31 -4.18 -23.77 -7.71
C HIS A 31 -3.47 -22.40 -7.71
N GLY A 32 -4.23 -21.32 -7.71
CA GLY A 32 -3.68 -19.96 -7.60
C GLY A 32 -2.75 -19.81 -6.38
N VAL A 33 -1.60 -19.18 -6.60
CA VAL A 33 -0.56 -19.02 -5.58
C VAL A 33 -0.43 -17.56 -5.19
N TYR A 34 -0.47 -17.29 -3.89
CA TYR A 34 -0.07 -16.01 -3.32
C TYR A 34 1.37 -16.12 -2.86
N TYR A 35 2.23 -15.27 -3.37
CA TYR A 35 3.59 -15.04 -2.89
C TYR A 35 3.58 -13.88 -1.91
N LEU A 36 4.17 -14.07 -0.73
CA LEU A 36 4.26 -13.06 0.30
C LEU A 36 5.73 -12.76 0.52
N ASP A 37 6.12 -11.53 0.24
CA ASP A 37 7.52 -11.13 0.30
C ASP A 37 7.66 -9.77 0.98
N THR A 38 8.89 -9.37 1.26
CA THR A 38 9.23 -8.06 1.78
C THR A 38 9.96 -7.27 0.70
N TYR A 39 9.81 -5.96 0.68
CA TYR A 39 10.51 -5.11 -0.28
C TYR A 39 11.84 -4.53 0.26
N HIS A 40 12.46 -5.20 1.26
CA HIS A 40 13.81 -4.85 1.69
C HIS A 40 14.85 -5.13 0.61
N ASP A 41 14.63 -6.18 -0.18
CA ASP A 41 15.41 -6.51 -1.36
C ASP A 41 14.49 -6.65 -2.58
N PRO A 42 14.16 -5.54 -3.27
CA PRO A 42 13.27 -5.58 -4.42
C PRO A 42 13.80 -6.39 -5.60
N ASP A 43 15.10 -6.67 -5.65
CA ASP A 43 15.69 -7.47 -6.71
C ASP A 43 15.44 -8.97 -6.52
N ALA A 44 15.08 -9.42 -5.34
CA ALA A 44 14.74 -10.83 -5.07
C ALA A 44 13.51 -11.31 -5.87
N ILE A 45 12.58 -10.42 -6.23
CA ILE A 45 11.36 -10.77 -6.98
C ILE A 45 11.58 -10.95 -8.49
N VAL A 46 12.81 -10.86 -8.98
CA VAL A 46 13.11 -10.93 -10.43
C VAL A 46 12.65 -12.24 -11.09
N SER A 47 12.60 -13.32 -10.33
CA SER A 47 12.14 -14.63 -10.82
C SER A 47 10.62 -14.79 -10.90
N TYR A 48 9.85 -13.85 -10.31
CA TYR A 48 8.40 -13.97 -10.28
C TYR A 48 7.78 -13.53 -11.62
N GLU A 49 6.70 -14.19 -11.94
CA GLU A 49 5.76 -13.82 -13.00
C GLU A 49 4.36 -13.92 -12.39
N ILE A 50 3.68 -12.79 -12.27
CA ILE A 50 2.42 -12.69 -11.54
C ILE A 50 1.35 -11.98 -12.36
N ALA A 51 0.11 -12.35 -12.15
CA ALA A 51 -1.05 -11.70 -12.76
C ALA A 51 -1.44 -10.42 -12.01
N HIS A 52 -1.35 -10.46 -10.67
CA HIS A 52 -1.77 -9.37 -9.80
C HIS A 52 -0.72 -9.14 -8.73
N GLY A 53 -0.42 -7.89 -8.44
CA GLY A 53 0.49 -7.49 -7.36
C GLY A 53 -0.18 -6.55 -6.36
N GLY A 54 0.33 -6.55 -5.13
CA GLY A 54 -0.06 -5.60 -4.10
C GLY A 54 1.14 -5.19 -3.27
N VAL A 55 1.28 -3.90 -2.99
CA VAL A 55 2.30 -3.34 -2.11
C VAL A 55 1.60 -2.62 -0.98
N ASP A 56 1.97 -2.97 0.25
CA ASP A 56 1.44 -2.35 1.46
C ASP A 56 2.47 -1.37 2.02
N GLU A 57 2.01 -0.22 2.48
CA GLU A 57 2.80 0.83 3.14
C GLU A 57 4.03 1.30 2.33
N LEU A 58 3.85 1.50 1.01
CA LEU A 58 4.97 1.85 0.12
C LEU A 58 5.67 3.17 0.50
N ASP A 59 4.94 4.16 1.01
CA ASP A 59 5.50 5.48 1.36
C ASP A 59 6.17 5.53 2.75
N THR A 60 6.22 4.41 3.48
CA THR A 60 6.98 4.31 4.74
C THR A 60 8.49 4.22 4.51
N VAL A 61 8.92 3.90 3.30
CA VAL A 61 10.34 3.86 2.92
C VAL A 61 10.72 5.13 2.15
N ARG A 62 12.03 5.34 1.99
CA ARG A 62 12.52 6.48 1.20
C ARG A 62 12.02 6.38 -0.24
N LYS A 63 11.78 7.53 -0.86
CA LYS A 63 11.26 7.67 -2.20
C LYS A 63 11.98 6.83 -3.25
N GLU A 64 13.31 6.81 -3.22
CA GLU A 64 14.13 6.07 -4.19
C GLU A 64 13.90 4.55 -4.08
N LEU A 65 13.73 4.04 -2.84
CA LEU A 65 13.40 2.63 -2.63
C LEU A 65 11.96 2.34 -3.06
N ALA A 66 11.02 3.21 -2.74
CA ALA A 66 9.63 3.07 -3.17
C ALA A 66 9.50 3.01 -4.69
N GLU A 67 10.21 3.90 -5.40
CA GLU A 67 10.29 3.89 -6.87
C GLU A 67 10.88 2.60 -7.40
N HIS A 68 11.96 2.12 -6.78
CA HIS A 68 12.61 0.86 -7.19
C HIS A 68 11.67 -0.33 -6.99
N VAL A 69 11.00 -0.43 -5.84
CA VAL A 69 9.98 -1.46 -5.54
C VAL A 69 8.86 -1.42 -6.59
N TRP A 70 8.30 -0.24 -6.83
CA TRP A 70 7.23 -0.07 -7.82
C TRP A 70 7.65 -0.57 -9.20
N ARG A 71 8.81 -0.15 -9.68
CA ARG A 71 9.35 -0.56 -10.98
C ARG A 71 9.52 -2.07 -11.05
N LYS A 72 10.15 -2.68 -10.03
CA LYS A 72 10.41 -4.13 -10.01
C LYS A 72 9.13 -4.95 -10.03
N ILE A 73 8.12 -4.59 -9.23
CA ILE A 73 6.85 -5.29 -9.23
C ILE A 73 6.10 -5.08 -10.55
N SER A 74 6.09 -3.85 -11.07
CA SER A 74 5.44 -3.55 -12.35
C SER A 74 6.00 -4.39 -13.50
N GLU A 75 7.31 -4.67 -13.52
CA GLU A 75 7.95 -5.55 -14.49
C GLU A 75 7.51 -7.03 -14.36
N ARG A 76 7.02 -7.44 -13.20
CA ARG A 76 6.62 -8.83 -12.92
C ARG A 76 5.14 -9.11 -13.14
N VAL A 77 4.29 -8.07 -13.16
CA VAL A 77 2.85 -8.19 -13.40
C VAL A 77 2.58 -8.41 -14.90
N ARG A 78 2.89 -9.59 -15.36
CA ARG A 78 2.86 -9.95 -16.80
C ARG A 78 2.36 -11.36 -17.10
N GLU A 79 1.95 -12.13 -16.08
CA GLU A 79 1.36 -13.45 -16.28
C GLU A 79 0.05 -13.32 -17.08
N ASN A 80 -0.19 -14.22 -18.01
CA ASN A 80 -1.45 -14.24 -18.74
C ASN A 80 -2.61 -14.53 -17.79
N THR A 81 -3.59 -13.65 -17.77
CA THR A 81 -4.78 -13.80 -16.95
C THR A 81 -6.05 -13.70 -17.79
N THR A 82 -7.05 -14.51 -17.43
CA THR A 82 -8.41 -14.41 -17.96
C THR A 82 -9.31 -13.52 -17.13
N HIS A 83 -8.77 -12.86 -16.10
CA HIS A 83 -9.53 -11.97 -15.25
C HIS A 83 -10.04 -10.76 -16.06
N PRO A 84 -11.33 -10.36 -15.90
CA PRO A 84 -11.93 -9.26 -16.69
C PRO A 84 -11.15 -7.93 -16.60
N CYS A 85 -10.50 -7.67 -15.47
CA CYS A 85 -9.69 -6.46 -15.28
C CYS A 85 -8.26 -6.58 -15.82
N GLY A 86 -7.89 -7.72 -16.42
CA GLY A 86 -6.50 -7.98 -16.83
C GLY A 86 -5.53 -8.04 -15.65
N ASN A 87 -4.28 -7.73 -15.92
CA ASN A 87 -3.24 -7.61 -14.89
C ASN A 87 -3.45 -6.35 -14.05
N THR A 88 -3.25 -6.46 -12.74
CA THR A 88 -3.44 -5.34 -11.82
C THR A 88 -2.30 -5.21 -10.83
N LEU A 89 -1.97 -3.96 -10.47
CA LEU A 89 -1.05 -3.64 -9.40
C LEU A 89 -1.71 -2.60 -8.49
N ALA A 90 -1.79 -2.91 -7.21
CA ALA A 90 -2.37 -2.03 -6.20
C ALA A 90 -1.30 -1.59 -5.19
N VAL A 91 -1.42 -0.37 -4.71
CA VAL A 91 -0.65 0.14 -3.58
C VAL A 91 -1.63 0.63 -2.53
N ALA A 92 -1.41 0.20 -1.29
CA ALA A 92 -2.02 0.80 -0.11
C ALA A 92 -0.90 1.47 0.69
N SER A 93 -1.05 2.74 1.02
CA SER A 93 -0.03 3.45 1.77
C SER A 93 -0.63 4.57 2.60
N THR A 94 0.03 4.86 3.71
CA THR A 94 -0.14 6.10 4.46
C THR A 94 0.60 7.25 3.77
N THR A 95 0.41 8.47 4.26
CA THR A 95 1.03 9.69 3.70
C THR A 95 2.30 10.09 4.45
N ASP A 96 3.06 9.13 4.95
CA ASP A 96 4.23 9.34 5.83
C ASP A 96 5.29 10.28 5.25
N GLN A 97 5.53 10.23 3.94
CA GLN A 97 6.47 11.13 3.28
C GLN A 97 5.82 12.46 2.83
N GLY A 98 4.50 12.56 2.95
CA GLY A 98 3.73 13.72 2.49
C GLY A 98 4.00 14.02 1.01
N VAL A 99 4.09 15.31 0.69
CA VAL A 99 4.34 15.77 -0.70
C VAL A 99 5.73 15.42 -1.25
N ASN A 100 6.62 14.89 -0.42
CA ASN A 100 7.95 14.47 -0.85
C ASN A 100 8.04 12.96 -1.15
N GLY A 101 6.96 12.22 -0.90
CA GLY A 101 6.89 10.78 -1.12
C GLY A 101 6.72 10.38 -2.58
N PHE A 102 7.02 9.11 -2.86
CA PHE A 102 6.81 8.52 -4.17
C PHE A 102 5.33 8.49 -4.55
N CYS A 103 4.46 8.13 -3.60
CA CYS A 103 3.03 8.04 -3.86
C CYS A 103 2.42 9.39 -4.24
N PHE A 104 2.87 10.48 -3.61
CA PHE A 104 2.43 11.83 -4.00
C PHE A 104 2.92 12.20 -5.41
N GLU A 105 4.19 11.98 -5.70
CA GLU A 105 4.74 12.30 -7.04
C GLU A 105 4.07 11.49 -8.14
N LYS A 106 3.78 10.21 -7.87
CA LYS A 106 3.22 9.30 -8.87
C LYS A 106 1.73 9.52 -9.10
N TRP A 107 0.97 9.79 -8.03
CA TRP A 107 -0.49 9.88 -8.09
C TRP A 107 -1.06 11.20 -7.58
N GLY A 108 -0.30 11.95 -6.78
CA GLY A 108 -0.66 13.28 -6.28
C GLY A 108 -2.05 13.34 -5.66
N GLU A 109 -2.76 14.42 -5.96
CA GLU A 109 -4.16 14.63 -5.54
C GLU A 109 -5.18 14.04 -6.53
N GLY A 110 -4.76 13.22 -7.46
CA GLY A 110 -5.64 12.55 -8.42
C GLY A 110 -6.00 13.35 -9.67
N GLU A 111 -5.53 14.60 -9.79
CA GLU A 111 -5.90 15.47 -10.91
C GLU A 111 -5.18 15.16 -12.24
N ASN A 112 -4.04 14.47 -12.19
CA ASN A 112 -3.21 14.14 -13.35
C ASN A 112 -2.77 12.69 -13.37
N ILE A 113 -3.68 11.78 -13.02
CA ILE A 113 -3.38 10.36 -13.04
C ILE A 113 -3.39 9.86 -14.48
N ASP A 114 -2.34 9.13 -14.87
CA ASP A 114 -2.24 8.48 -16.19
C ASP A 114 -3.43 7.55 -16.45
N GLU A 115 -3.79 7.37 -17.72
CA GLU A 115 -4.84 6.44 -18.12
C GLU A 115 -4.57 5.02 -17.57
N GLY A 116 -5.59 4.40 -17.01
CA GLY A 116 -5.51 3.07 -16.39
C GLY A 116 -5.15 3.06 -14.91
N TYR A 117 -4.87 4.20 -14.30
CA TYR A 117 -4.72 4.31 -12.86
C TYR A 117 -6.01 4.77 -12.17
N HIS A 118 -6.20 4.32 -10.94
CA HIS A 118 -7.30 4.76 -10.08
C HIS A 118 -6.75 5.13 -8.71
N TYR A 119 -7.18 6.26 -8.19
CA TYR A 119 -6.79 6.76 -6.89
C TYR A 119 -7.99 6.74 -5.93
N ILE A 120 -7.78 6.20 -4.73
CA ILE A 120 -8.77 6.19 -3.66
C ILE A 120 -8.15 6.81 -2.43
N LYS A 121 -8.73 7.92 -1.97
CA LYS A 121 -8.37 8.54 -0.70
C LYS A 121 -9.35 8.09 0.38
N ALA A 122 -8.81 7.63 1.52
CA ALA A 122 -9.61 7.24 2.68
C ALA A 122 -8.95 7.78 3.95
N GLY A 123 -9.60 8.70 4.63
CA GLY A 123 -9.18 9.16 5.93
C GLY A 123 -9.53 8.14 7.02
N THR A 124 -8.73 8.11 8.09
CA THR A 124 -9.00 7.27 9.27
C THR A 124 -10.34 7.62 9.92
N ASP A 125 -10.75 8.89 9.86
CA ASP A 125 -12.04 9.39 10.34
C ASP A 125 -13.26 8.78 9.63
N SER A 126 -13.08 8.28 8.41
CA SER A 126 -14.12 7.60 7.64
C SER A 126 -14.33 6.14 8.06
N ASN A 127 -13.45 5.58 8.87
CA ASN A 127 -13.51 4.18 9.29
C ASN A 127 -14.56 3.96 10.40
N LYS A 128 -15.69 3.37 10.03
CA LYS A 128 -16.83 3.10 10.93
C LYS A 128 -16.58 1.99 11.98
N PHE A 129 -15.45 1.30 11.90
CA PHE A 129 -15.11 0.19 12.80
C PHE A 129 -14.14 0.60 13.91
N LEU A 130 -13.78 1.88 13.99
CA LEU A 130 -12.95 2.40 15.07
C LEU A 130 -13.74 2.43 16.39
N PRO A 131 -13.06 2.18 17.53
CA PRO A 131 -13.66 2.36 18.84
C PRO A 131 -14.14 3.82 19.05
N ASP A 132 -15.20 3.99 19.86
CA ASP A 132 -15.68 5.31 20.23
C ASP A 132 -14.56 6.15 20.90
N GLY A 133 -14.41 7.40 20.49
CA GLY A 133 -13.40 8.31 21.02
C GLY A 133 -11.97 8.08 20.52
N TYR A 134 -11.74 7.11 19.62
CA TYR A 134 -10.41 6.82 19.07
C TYR A 134 -9.78 8.04 18.38
N ILE A 135 -10.53 8.71 17.52
CA ILE A 135 -10.07 9.93 16.83
C ILE A 135 -9.75 11.05 17.82
N ASP A 136 -10.62 11.29 18.80
CA ASP A 136 -10.40 12.32 19.82
C ASP A 136 -9.14 12.05 20.66
N GLN A 137 -8.84 10.77 20.91
CA GLN A 137 -7.64 10.36 21.62
C GLN A 137 -6.37 10.64 20.81
N ILE A 138 -6.38 10.35 19.53
CA ILE A 138 -5.24 10.60 18.65
C ILE A 138 -5.01 12.10 18.46
N LEU A 139 -6.08 12.88 18.25
CA LEU A 139 -6.01 14.33 18.07
C LEU A 139 -5.35 15.06 19.26
N LYS A 140 -5.42 14.49 20.47
CA LYS A 140 -4.71 15.06 21.63
C LYS A 140 -3.19 15.01 21.53
N ASN A 141 -2.66 14.08 20.68
CA ASN A 141 -1.22 13.85 20.53
C ASN A 141 -0.66 14.37 19.20
N TYR A 142 -1.54 14.80 18.29
CA TYR A 142 -1.14 15.25 16.96
C TYR A 142 -1.30 16.77 16.84
N ASP A 143 -0.29 17.41 16.26
CA ASP A 143 -0.46 18.77 15.77
C ASP A 143 -1.37 18.80 14.54
N PRO A 144 -1.86 19.97 14.10
CA PRO A 144 -2.76 20.07 12.96
C PRO A 144 -2.23 19.47 11.66
N VAL A 145 -0.91 19.51 11.42
CA VAL A 145 -0.27 18.96 10.21
C VAL A 145 -0.27 17.44 10.26
N MET A 146 0.09 16.87 11.42
CA MET A 146 0.01 15.42 11.63
C MET A 146 -1.42 14.90 11.56
N ALA A 147 -2.38 15.66 12.14
CA ALA A 147 -3.79 15.29 12.05
C ALA A 147 -4.30 15.28 10.61
N ASP A 148 -3.91 16.28 9.80
CA ASP A 148 -4.27 16.31 8.38
C ASP A 148 -3.71 15.10 7.64
N ALA A 149 -2.44 14.77 7.83
CA ALA A 149 -1.81 13.62 7.19
C ALA A 149 -2.42 12.28 7.62
N PHE A 150 -2.46 12.00 8.93
CA PHE A 150 -2.70 10.64 9.42
C PHE A 150 -4.16 10.34 9.78
N ILE A 151 -4.98 11.38 9.98
CA ILE A 151 -6.41 11.20 10.26
C ILE A 151 -7.24 11.47 9.00
N TYR A 152 -6.97 12.58 8.33
CA TYR A 152 -7.76 13.01 7.17
C TYR A 152 -7.14 12.60 5.82
N GLY A 153 -5.98 11.93 5.83
CA GLY A 153 -5.28 11.46 4.62
C GLY A 153 -4.81 12.59 3.71
N GLY A 154 -4.47 13.76 4.29
CA GLY A 154 -3.98 14.90 3.55
C GLY A 154 -2.53 14.74 3.11
N TRP A 155 -2.20 15.28 1.95
CA TRP A 155 -0.82 15.39 1.49
C TRP A 155 -0.19 16.65 2.09
N VAL A 156 0.64 16.48 3.12
CA VAL A 156 1.25 17.59 3.84
C VAL A 156 2.73 17.74 3.54
N ASN A 157 3.26 18.94 3.73
CA ASN A 157 4.69 19.20 3.61
C ASN A 157 5.32 19.24 5.01
N PHE A 158 5.86 18.12 5.46
CA PHE A 158 6.52 18.02 6.76
C PHE A 158 7.81 18.85 6.86
N THR A 159 8.43 19.23 5.76
CA THR A 159 9.68 20.00 5.76
C THR A 159 9.45 21.49 6.01
N LYS A 160 8.29 22.04 5.66
CA LYS A 160 7.98 23.47 5.87
C LYS A 160 8.01 23.88 7.35
N ASN A 161 7.75 22.96 8.26
CA ASN A 161 7.71 23.27 9.69
C ASN A 161 9.07 23.18 10.39
N LYS A 162 10.14 22.69 9.74
CA LYS A 162 11.46 22.50 10.37
C LYS A 162 12.47 23.61 10.13
N VAL A 163 12.31 24.44 9.11
CA VAL A 163 13.37 25.36 8.67
C VAL A 163 13.11 26.82 9.00
N TYR A 164 11.87 27.25 9.21
CA TYR A 164 11.54 28.67 9.30
C TYR A 164 10.91 29.15 10.63
N HIS A 165 10.69 28.28 11.61
CA HIS A 165 10.25 28.72 12.96
C HIS A 165 11.37 29.31 13.82
N CYS A 166 12.62 29.27 13.34
CA CYS A 166 13.76 29.79 14.08
C CYS A 166 14.26 31.16 13.60
N PHE A 167 13.58 31.82 12.67
CA PHE A 167 13.91 33.15 12.18
C PHE A 167 12.70 34.07 12.35
N ASN A 168 12.50 34.54 13.56
CA ASN A 168 11.83 35.80 13.90
C ASN A 168 12.82 36.70 14.60
#